data_b108e155a4027c0151ef06d6c187e9b7
#
_entry.id   b108e155a4027c0151ef06d6c187e9b7
#
_cell.length_a   1.000
_cell.length_b   1.000
_cell.length_c   1.000
_cell.angle_alpha   90.00
_cell.angle_beta   90.00
_cell.angle_gamma   90.00
#
_symmetry.space_group_name_H-M   'P 1'
#
loop_
_entity.id
_entity.type
_entity.pdbx_description
1 polymer ?
#
loop_
_entity_poly.entity_id
_entity_poly.type
_entity_poly.pdbx_seq_one_letter_code
_entity_poly.pdbx_strand_id
1 'polypeptide(L)'
;MENFQVYRDIQARTGGDIYIGVVGPVRTGKSTFIRRFMELIALPQMSDTKQAEIRDQLPLSGSGKIITTAETKFIPKEAVPITLGEDQQVKIRLIDSVGFLVKGASGQTEDGKERMVKTPWFEQAIPFREAARIGTQKVIQEHSTIGIVVTTDGSFGELPRDNFPEAEEKTIQELKKQQKPFIVLVNSQMPYKDAALKTAEEIQQKYKVTALTVNCDQLRKEDIARILEKVLYEFPVSQIQFFIPRWVEMLPLEHELKQQILSQIRDKMKSMQHIRDITKESVKLSGPYVQDSLLEDVGLSDGTVKVRIRIKEEYYYRMLSQMSGIEMESEYELIHTMQELVHMKEEYVKVQAALEAVRGTGYGVVVPNLDEIEIAQPEVIRQGNKYGVKIKSKSPSIHMIKANIETEIAPIVGTEQQAKDLIQYIDEGSQRGESIWETNIFGKSIEQMVQDGIRSKIAAISEESQVKLQDTMQKIVNDSKGGLVCIII
;
A
#
# COMPACT_ATOMS: atom_id res chain seq x y z
N MET A 1 -4.71 31.47 0.44
CA MET A 1 -4.60 30.24 -0.36
C MET A 1 -5.15 29.00 0.37
N GLU A 2 -4.98 28.86 1.69
CA GLU A 2 -5.49 27.69 2.45
C GLU A 2 -6.99 27.52 2.43
N ASN A 3 -7.79 28.58 2.55
CA ASN A 3 -9.26 28.50 2.55
C ASN A 3 -9.86 28.00 1.22
N PHE A 4 -9.18 28.24 0.10
CA PHE A 4 -9.63 27.83 -1.22
C PHE A 4 -9.64 26.30 -1.37
N GLN A 5 -8.64 25.63 -0.84
CA GLN A 5 -8.50 24.19 -0.93
C GLN A 5 -9.57 23.46 -0.08
N VAL A 6 -9.88 24.00 1.09
CA VAL A 6 -10.93 23.46 1.98
C VAL A 6 -12.29 23.39 1.28
N TYR A 7 -12.67 24.44 0.58
CA TYR A 7 -13.97 24.49 -0.10
C TYR A 7 -14.06 23.51 -1.28
N ARG A 8 -12.97 23.35 -2.04
CA ARG A 8 -12.88 22.35 -3.11
C ARG A 8 -12.99 20.93 -2.57
N ASP A 9 -12.31 20.66 -1.48
CA ASP A 9 -12.29 19.33 -0.89
C ASP A 9 -13.66 18.96 -0.32
N ILE A 10 -14.36 19.90 0.31
CA ILE A 10 -15.72 19.65 0.83
C ILE A 10 -16.73 19.43 -0.31
N GLN A 11 -16.60 20.18 -1.41
CA GLN A 11 -17.40 19.97 -2.60
C GLN A 11 -17.21 18.54 -3.15
N ALA A 12 -15.98 18.09 -3.30
CA ALA A 12 -15.68 16.75 -3.78
C ALA A 12 -16.23 15.66 -2.87
N ARG A 13 -16.14 15.86 -1.54
CA ARG A 13 -16.65 14.90 -0.54
C ARG A 13 -18.17 14.82 -0.48
N THR A 14 -18.86 15.87 -0.82
CA THR A 14 -20.34 15.95 -0.75
C THR A 14 -21.02 15.82 -2.11
N GLY A 15 -20.25 15.63 -3.18
CA GLY A 15 -20.79 15.60 -4.55
C GLY A 15 -21.39 16.93 -5.00
N GLY A 16 -20.98 18.04 -4.38
CA GLY A 16 -21.47 19.40 -4.67
C GLY A 16 -22.71 19.82 -3.90
N ASP A 17 -23.34 18.93 -3.14
CA ASP A 17 -24.52 19.22 -2.32
C ASP A 17 -24.16 19.17 -0.83
N ILE A 18 -24.12 20.34 -0.19
CA ILE A 18 -23.76 20.49 1.23
C ILE A 18 -25.01 20.73 2.07
N TYR A 19 -25.53 19.68 2.69
CA TYR A 19 -26.65 19.74 3.59
C TYR A 19 -26.17 19.66 5.05
N ILE A 20 -26.12 20.78 5.74
CA ILE A 20 -25.60 20.89 7.10
C ILE A 20 -26.74 20.76 8.11
N GLY A 21 -26.78 19.63 8.81
CA GLY A 21 -27.70 19.45 9.95
C GLY A 21 -27.14 20.11 11.21
N VAL A 22 -27.76 21.19 11.67
CA VAL A 22 -27.39 21.87 12.90
C VAL A 22 -28.22 21.31 14.04
N VAL A 23 -27.59 20.50 14.87
CA VAL A 23 -28.26 19.74 15.94
C VAL A 23 -27.64 20.03 17.31
N GLY A 24 -28.18 19.46 18.36
CA GLY A 24 -27.66 19.68 19.72
C GLY A 24 -28.75 20.00 20.72
N PRO A 25 -28.42 20.27 21.97
CA PRO A 25 -29.35 20.64 22.99
C PRO A 25 -30.15 21.92 22.64
N VAL A 26 -31.33 22.07 23.17
CA VAL A 26 -32.08 23.34 23.02
C VAL A 26 -31.31 24.49 23.65
N ARG A 27 -31.46 25.70 23.12
CA ARG A 27 -30.92 26.96 23.70
C ARG A 27 -29.37 27.07 23.64
N THR A 28 -28.71 26.37 22.77
CA THR A 28 -27.25 26.40 22.63
C THR A 28 -26.74 27.36 21.55
N GLY A 29 -27.65 28.04 20.80
CA GLY A 29 -27.23 28.97 19.74
C GLY A 29 -27.26 28.38 18.33
N LYS A 30 -27.96 27.25 18.10
CA LYS A 30 -28.11 26.64 16.77
C LYS A 30 -28.64 27.62 15.72
N SER A 31 -29.75 28.23 16.00
CA SER A 31 -30.41 29.21 15.11
C SER A 31 -29.53 30.45 14.88
N THR A 32 -28.78 30.89 15.89
CA THR A 32 -27.80 31.99 15.76
C THR A 32 -26.65 31.59 14.80
N PHE A 33 -26.11 30.38 14.96
CA PHE A 33 -25.10 29.86 14.05
C PHE A 33 -25.60 29.82 12.60
N ILE A 34 -26.82 29.28 12.37
CA ILE A 34 -27.41 29.19 11.02
C ILE A 34 -27.58 30.60 10.41
N ARG A 35 -28.15 31.54 11.18
CA ARG A 35 -28.32 32.91 10.72
C ARG A 35 -26.98 33.54 10.30
N ARG A 36 -25.95 33.47 11.17
CA ARG A 36 -24.65 34.07 10.90
C ARG A 36 -23.94 33.38 9.73
N PHE A 37 -24.04 32.06 9.62
CA PHE A 37 -23.51 31.32 8.48
C PHE A 37 -24.14 31.81 7.16
N MET A 38 -25.45 31.92 7.10
CA MET A 38 -26.17 32.40 5.91
C MET A 38 -25.81 33.85 5.58
N GLU A 39 -25.78 34.74 6.58
CA GLU A 39 -25.39 36.13 6.41
C GLU A 39 -23.97 36.32 5.86
N LEU A 40 -23.03 35.50 6.27
CA LEU A 40 -21.62 35.63 5.89
C LEU A 40 -21.31 34.95 4.56
N ILE A 41 -21.93 33.84 4.26
CA ILE A 41 -21.55 32.97 3.15
C ILE A 41 -22.52 33.01 1.99
N ALA A 42 -23.82 32.85 2.24
CA ALA A 42 -24.81 32.67 1.20
C ALA A 42 -25.44 33.99 0.72
N LEU A 43 -25.97 34.83 1.66
CA LEU A 43 -26.69 36.06 1.29
C LEU A 43 -25.85 37.03 0.44
N PRO A 44 -24.54 37.28 0.68
CA PRO A 44 -23.78 38.23 -0.12
C PRO A 44 -23.67 37.88 -1.59
N GLN A 45 -23.97 36.64 -1.96
CA GLN A 45 -23.84 36.12 -3.33
C GLN A 45 -25.17 36.09 -4.09
N MET A 46 -26.25 36.59 -3.49
CA MET A 46 -27.59 36.51 -4.04
C MET A 46 -28.12 37.87 -4.46
N SER A 47 -29.07 37.87 -5.40
CA SER A 47 -29.82 39.08 -5.74
C SER A 47 -30.66 39.59 -4.57
N ASP A 48 -30.93 40.89 -4.52
CA ASP A 48 -31.66 41.54 -3.43
C ASP A 48 -33.04 40.90 -3.14
N THR A 49 -33.74 40.48 -4.19
CA THR A 49 -35.03 39.77 -4.05
C THR A 49 -34.89 38.43 -3.35
N LYS A 50 -33.86 37.62 -3.72
CA LYS A 50 -33.60 36.35 -3.05
C LYS A 50 -33.07 36.55 -1.63
N GLN A 51 -32.27 37.59 -1.39
CA GLN A 51 -31.81 37.92 -0.04
C GLN A 51 -32.99 38.21 0.89
N ALA A 52 -33.96 39.02 0.43
CA ALA A 52 -35.16 39.34 1.22
C ALA A 52 -35.96 38.06 1.55
N GLU A 53 -36.22 37.21 0.56
CA GLU A 53 -36.93 35.95 0.74
C GLU A 53 -36.22 35.01 1.76
N ILE A 54 -34.91 34.90 1.67
CA ILE A 54 -34.16 34.03 2.60
C ILE A 54 -34.08 34.66 3.98
N ARG A 55 -33.97 35.97 4.11
CA ARG A 55 -33.99 36.64 5.40
C ARG A 55 -35.29 36.36 6.17
N ASP A 56 -36.43 36.29 5.50
CA ASP A 56 -37.71 35.92 6.10
C ASP A 56 -37.76 34.46 6.57
N GLN A 57 -36.90 33.57 5.95
CA GLN A 57 -36.82 32.19 6.36
C GLN A 57 -35.81 31.96 7.50
N LEU A 58 -34.95 32.94 7.80
CA LEU A 58 -33.95 32.80 8.87
C LEU A 58 -34.63 32.60 10.22
N PRO A 59 -34.07 31.73 11.08
CA PRO A 59 -34.64 31.49 12.38
C PRO A 59 -34.43 32.71 13.27
N LEU A 60 -35.47 33.05 14.02
CA LEU A 60 -35.39 34.10 15.05
C LEU A 60 -34.62 33.54 16.25
N SER A 61 -33.61 34.27 16.72
CA SER A 61 -32.93 33.97 17.97
C SER A 61 -33.87 34.28 19.13
N GLY A 62 -34.37 33.25 19.81
CA GLY A 62 -35.17 33.45 21.01
C GLY A 62 -34.30 33.88 22.20
N SER A 63 -34.80 34.84 23.01
CA SER A 63 -34.21 35.21 24.31
C SER A 63 -34.89 34.48 25.46
N GLY A 64 -34.20 34.24 26.57
CA GLY A 64 -34.73 33.62 27.78
C GLY A 64 -34.87 32.08 27.75
N LYS A 65 -35.63 31.48 28.67
CA LYS A 65 -35.76 30.01 28.87
C LYS A 65 -36.79 29.35 27.96
N ILE A 66 -37.64 30.09 27.25
CA ILE A 66 -38.77 29.57 26.49
C ILE A 66 -38.31 28.99 25.14
N ILE A 67 -38.69 27.77 24.81
CA ILE A 67 -38.48 27.17 23.52
C ILE A 67 -39.56 27.63 22.54
N THR A 68 -39.16 28.39 21.52
CA THR A 68 -40.07 28.97 20.52
C THR A 68 -40.19 28.12 19.26
N THR A 69 -39.13 27.38 18.88
CA THR A 69 -39.11 26.55 17.67
C THR A 69 -39.71 25.19 17.95
N ALA A 70 -40.78 24.83 17.25
CA ALA A 70 -41.47 23.55 17.40
C ALA A 70 -41.19 22.58 16.24
N GLU A 71 -40.67 23.10 15.13
CA GLU A 71 -40.49 22.33 13.89
C GLU A 71 -39.08 22.45 13.33
N THR A 72 -38.66 21.44 12.62
CA THR A 72 -37.43 21.47 11.82
C THR A 72 -37.58 22.43 10.64
N LYS A 73 -36.61 23.31 10.44
CA LYS A 73 -36.63 24.29 9.34
C LYS A 73 -35.50 24.06 8.39
N PHE A 74 -35.80 24.10 7.10
CA PHE A 74 -34.83 24.06 6.02
C PHE A 74 -34.52 25.48 5.56
N ILE A 75 -33.26 25.88 5.57
CA ILE A 75 -32.83 27.27 5.33
C ILE A 75 -31.68 27.27 4.31
N PRO A 76 -31.93 27.76 3.10
CA PRO A 76 -33.24 28.08 2.54
C PRO A 76 -34.10 26.83 2.29
N LYS A 77 -35.39 27.00 2.01
CA LYS A 77 -36.31 25.88 1.70
C LYS A 77 -35.79 25.00 0.58
N GLU A 78 -35.23 25.59 -0.47
CA GLU A 78 -34.52 24.89 -1.55
C GLU A 78 -33.04 25.19 -1.45
N ALA A 79 -32.19 24.20 -1.75
CA ALA A 79 -30.75 24.39 -1.75
C ALA A 79 -30.33 25.42 -2.80
N VAL A 80 -29.54 26.40 -2.40
CA VAL A 80 -29.09 27.48 -3.27
C VAL A 80 -27.66 27.32 -3.70
N PRO A 81 -27.35 27.59 -4.99
CA PRO A 81 -25.98 27.60 -5.44
C PRO A 81 -25.26 28.80 -4.82
N ILE A 82 -24.08 28.53 -4.30
CA ILE A 82 -23.15 29.54 -3.81
C ILE A 82 -21.76 29.22 -4.34
N THR A 83 -20.94 30.25 -4.48
CA THR A 83 -19.53 30.08 -4.80
C THR A 83 -18.72 30.09 -3.52
N LEU A 84 -17.98 29.03 -3.25
CA LEU A 84 -17.05 28.93 -2.15
C LEU A 84 -15.60 29.12 -2.68
N GLY A 85 -14.85 30.07 -2.10
CA GLY A 85 -13.53 30.42 -2.63
C GLY A 85 -13.64 31.21 -3.93
N GLU A 86 -12.78 30.90 -4.91
CA GLU A 86 -12.73 31.63 -6.18
C GLU A 86 -13.69 31.07 -7.24
N ASP A 87 -13.87 29.73 -7.35
CA ASP A 87 -14.64 29.13 -8.45
C ASP A 87 -15.48 27.89 -8.05
N GLN A 88 -15.56 27.52 -6.78
CA GLN A 88 -16.24 26.29 -6.39
C GLN A 88 -17.74 26.50 -6.19
N GLN A 89 -18.55 26.09 -7.15
CA GLN A 89 -20.00 26.13 -7.04
C GLN A 89 -20.51 24.92 -6.29
N VAL A 90 -21.21 25.16 -5.19
CA VAL A 90 -21.88 24.13 -4.38
C VAL A 90 -23.30 24.56 -4.09
N LYS A 91 -24.20 23.60 -3.90
CA LYS A 91 -25.52 23.86 -3.38
C LYS A 91 -25.49 23.68 -1.87
N ILE A 92 -25.90 24.74 -1.17
CA ILE A 92 -25.94 24.72 0.30
C ILE A 92 -27.33 24.80 0.85
N ARG A 93 -27.55 24.09 1.93
CA ARG A 93 -28.79 24.11 2.71
C ARG A 93 -28.46 23.80 4.17
N LEU A 94 -28.91 24.65 5.07
CA LEU A 94 -28.81 24.40 6.50
C LEU A 94 -30.14 23.90 7.01
N ILE A 95 -30.10 23.06 8.02
CA ILE A 95 -31.29 22.44 8.60
C ILE A 95 -31.27 22.71 10.09
N ASP A 96 -32.19 23.56 10.54
CA ASP A 96 -32.34 23.88 11.95
C ASP A 96 -33.20 22.82 12.63
N SER A 97 -32.65 22.14 13.63
CA SER A 97 -33.38 21.18 14.45
C SER A 97 -33.86 21.83 15.74
N VAL A 98 -34.97 21.34 16.26
CA VAL A 98 -35.43 21.74 17.60
C VAL A 98 -34.38 21.47 18.65
N GLY A 99 -33.75 20.29 18.59
CA GLY A 99 -32.77 19.82 19.54
C GLY A 99 -33.35 19.00 20.68
N PHE A 100 -32.47 18.26 21.35
CA PHE A 100 -32.87 17.51 22.54
C PHE A 100 -33.10 18.43 23.72
N LEU A 101 -34.15 18.15 24.50
CA LEU A 101 -34.53 18.95 25.66
C LEU A 101 -33.51 18.83 26.80
N VAL A 102 -33.30 19.93 27.51
CA VAL A 102 -32.39 20.02 28.66
C VAL A 102 -33.19 20.28 29.94
N LYS A 103 -32.66 19.91 31.08
CA LYS A 103 -33.26 20.20 32.38
C LYS A 103 -33.39 21.71 32.57
N GLY A 104 -34.53 22.15 33.07
CA GLY A 104 -34.78 23.59 33.34
C GLY A 104 -35.16 24.42 32.12
N ALA A 105 -35.24 23.85 30.91
CA ALA A 105 -35.81 24.58 29.78
C ALA A 105 -37.34 24.67 29.88
N SER A 106 -37.87 25.87 29.68
CA SER A 106 -39.32 26.17 29.72
C SER A 106 -39.93 26.04 28.31
N GLY A 107 -41.29 25.83 28.24
CA GLY A 107 -42.02 25.71 26.97
C GLY A 107 -42.36 24.28 26.57
N GLN A 108 -42.12 23.32 27.48
CA GLN A 108 -42.58 21.94 27.36
C GLN A 108 -44.04 21.75 27.79
N THR A 109 -44.53 22.64 28.64
CA THR A 109 -45.88 22.63 29.17
C THR A 109 -46.59 23.92 28.80
N GLU A 110 -47.88 23.86 28.53
CA GLU A 110 -48.79 24.95 28.27
C GLU A 110 -50.00 24.75 29.19
N ASP A 111 -50.30 25.75 30.01
CA ASP A 111 -51.39 25.70 31.05
C ASP A 111 -51.30 24.48 32.00
N GLY A 112 -50.04 24.08 32.36
CA GLY A 112 -49.81 22.97 33.27
C GLY A 112 -49.93 21.56 32.64
N LYS A 113 -50.26 21.47 31.33
CA LYS A 113 -50.31 20.22 30.55
C LYS A 113 -49.16 20.13 29.60
N GLU A 114 -48.80 18.93 29.18
CA GLU A 114 -47.77 18.70 28.18
C GLU A 114 -48.16 19.36 26.86
N ARG A 115 -47.28 20.20 26.29
CA ARG A 115 -47.52 20.89 25.03
C ARG A 115 -47.58 19.89 23.88
N MET A 116 -48.74 19.89 23.19
CA MET A 116 -48.98 19.05 22.02
C MET A 116 -48.69 19.83 20.74
N VAL A 117 -47.98 19.22 19.78
CA VAL A 117 -47.60 19.84 18.49
C VAL A 117 -47.97 18.94 17.34
N LYS A 118 -48.43 19.52 16.23
CA LYS A 118 -48.61 18.83 14.97
C LYS A 118 -47.24 18.78 14.24
N THR A 119 -46.95 17.66 13.66
CA THR A 119 -45.71 17.46 12.84
C THR A 119 -46.10 16.90 11.49
N PRO A 120 -45.29 17.11 10.44
CA PRO A 120 -45.57 16.56 9.11
C PRO A 120 -45.59 15.02 9.07
N TRP A 121 -45.10 14.35 10.12
CA TRP A 121 -44.87 12.88 10.15
C TRP A 121 -46.01 12.12 10.83
N PHE A 122 -46.90 12.83 11.52
CA PHE A 122 -48.01 12.20 12.24
C PHE A 122 -49.34 12.97 11.97
N GLU A 123 -50.40 12.23 11.75
CA GLU A 123 -51.75 12.83 11.57
C GLU A 123 -52.28 13.48 12.84
N GLN A 124 -51.92 12.94 14.00
CA GLN A 124 -52.35 13.44 15.30
C GLN A 124 -51.24 14.28 15.95
N ALA A 125 -51.66 15.24 16.78
CA ALA A 125 -50.69 16.00 17.59
C ALA A 125 -50.02 15.08 18.62
N ILE A 126 -48.67 15.19 18.71
CA ILE A 126 -47.86 14.43 19.65
C ILE A 126 -47.21 15.34 20.68
N PRO A 127 -46.75 14.80 21.83
CA PRO A 127 -46.02 15.56 22.82
C PRO A 127 -44.82 16.29 22.23
N PHE A 128 -44.60 17.54 22.59
CA PHE A 128 -43.50 18.36 22.09
C PHE A 128 -42.14 17.71 22.29
N ARG A 129 -41.94 17.02 23.42
CA ARG A 129 -40.72 16.29 23.72
C ARG A 129 -40.43 15.19 22.67
N GLU A 130 -41.44 14.48 22.27
CA GLU A 130 -41.34 13.42 21.28
C GLU A 130 -41.13 13.99 19.87
N ALA A 131 -41.86 15.03 19.51
CA ALA A 131 -41.71 15.76 18.27
C ALA A 131 -40.27 16.30 18.09
N ALA A 132 -39.72 16.90 19.13
CA ALA A 132 -38.36 17.43 19.17
C ALA A 132 -37.31 16.31 18.95
N ARG A 133 -37.51 15.16 19.60
CA ARG A 133 -36.63 13.99 19.45
C ARG A 133 -36.69 13.44 18.03
N ILE A 134 -37.88 13.17 17.52
CA ILE A 134 -38.08 12.59 16.17
C ILE A 134 -37.57 13.56 15.10
N GLY A 135 -37.90 14.84 15.19
CA GLY A 135 -37.43 15.87 14.26
C GLY A 135 -35.90 15.96 14.23
N THR A 136 -35.25 15.94 15.38
CA THR A 136 -33.78 15.95 15.45
C THR A 136 -33.18 14.68 14.87
N GLN A 137 -33.77 13.51 15.15
CA GLN A 137 -33.33 12.25 14.56
C GLN A 137 -33.45 12.25 13.03
N LYS A 138 -34.57 12.73 12.49
CA LYS A 138 -34.79 12.85 11.04
C LYS A 138 -33.76 13.77 10.36
N VAL A 139 -33.43 14.89 10.99
CA VAL A 139 -32.36 15.78 10.51
C VAL A 139 -31.06 15.01 10.40
N ILE A 140 -30.70 14.27 11.44
CA ILE A 140 -29.47 13.48 11.47
C ILE A 140 -29.49 12.35 10.42
N GLN A 141 -30.59 11.60 10.33
CA GLN A 141 -30.64 10.38 9.51
C GLN A 141 -30.88 10.64 8.02
N GLU A 142 -31.84 11.50 7.71
CA GLU A 142 -32.41 11.62 6.36
C GLU A 142 -31.93 12.88 5.61
N HIS A 143 -31.70 13.99 6.31
CA HIS A 143 -31.63 15.29 5.66
C HIS A 143 -30.23 15.92 5.62
N SER A 144 -29.26 15.44 6.37
CA SER A 144 -27.95 16.07 6.44
C SER A 144 -26.84 15.18 5.82
N THR A 145 -25.91 15.79 5.11
CA THR A 145 -24.65 15.18 4.68
C THR A 145 -23.55 15.37 5.73
N ILE A 146 -23.62 16.48 6.48
CA ILE A 146 -22.68 16.89 7.51
C ILE A 146 -23.46 17.27 8.77
N GLY A 147 -22.97 16.91 9.94
CA GLY A 147 -23.51 17.30 11.24
C GLY A 147 -22.68 18.40 11.89
N ILE A 148 -23.35 19.41 12.42
CA ILE A 148 -22.76 20.39 13.35
C ILE A 148 -23.55 20.34 14.65
N VAL A 149 -22.91 19.83 15.71
CA VAL A 149 -23.49 19.83 17.05
C VAL A 149 -23.15 21.14 17.73
N VAL A 150 -24.16 21.92 18.09
CA VAL A 150 -23.92 23.16 18.84
C VAL A 150 -24.31 22.93 20.29
N THR A 151 -23.36 23.09 21.20
CA THR A 151 -23.53 23.07 22.65
C THR A 151 -23.03 24.38 23.26
N THR A 152 -22.92 24.50 24.58
CA THR A 152 -22.48 25.71 25.28
C THR A 152 -21.66 25.38 26.53
N ASP A 153 -20.80 26.30 26.92
CA ASP A 153 -20.12 26.30 28.21
C ASP A 153 -20.97 26.88 29.36
N GLY A 154 -22.23 27.24 29.05
CA GLY A 154 -23.15 27.89 30.02
C GLY A 154 -22.99 29.40 30.12
N SER A 155 -22.10 30.04 29.35
CA SER A 155 -21.92 31.49 29.35
C SER A 155 -23.05 32.26 28.63
N PHE A 156 -23.82 31.55 27.78
CA PHE A 156 -24.99 32.10 27.10
C PHE A 156 -26.28 31.62 27.74
N GLY A 157 -27.21 32.55 27.95
CA GLY A 157 -28.52 32.25 28.47
C GLY A 157 -28.55 32.08 30.01
N GLU A 158 -29.64 31.52 30.51
CA GLU A 158 -29.89 31.40 31.95
C GLU A 158 -29.72 29.96 32.48
N LEU A 159 -29.31 29.02 31.62
CA LEU A 159 -29.17 27.62 31.98
C LEU A 159 -27.68 27.30 32.25
N PRO A 160 -27.36 26.74 33.44
CA PRO A 160 -25.97 26.36 33.75
C PRO A 160 -25.51 25.20 32.89
N ARG A 161 -24.17 25.06 32.72
CA ARG A 161 -23.51 24.03 31.93
C ARG A 161 -23.98 22.62 32.27
N ASP A 162 -24.20 22.31 33.54
CA ASP A 162 -24.56 20.98 34.04
C ASP A 162 -25.90 20.44 33.49
N ASN A 163 -26.73 21.30 32.89
CA ASN A 163 -28.00 20.89 32.30
C ASN A 163 -27.84 20.27 30.89
N PHE A 164 -26.71 20.48 30.21
CA PHE A 164 -26.53 20.13 28.81
C PHE A 164 -25.94 18.75 28.53
N PRO A 165 -25.07 18.13 29.36
CA PRO A 165 -24.31 16.91 29.04
C PRO A 165 -25.17 15.73 28.59
N GLU A 166 -26.34 15.51 29.21
CA GLU A 166 -27.24 14.41 28.84
C GLU A 166 -27.79 14.55 27.41
N ALA A 167 -28.20 15.76 27.02
CA ALA A 167 -28.70 16.04 25.68
C ALA A 167 -27.59 16.06 24.62
N GLU A 168 -26.39 16.50 24.99
CA GLU A 168 -25.19 16.39 24.15
C GLU A 168 -24.87 14.95 23.82
N GLU A 169 -24.81 14.09 24.85
CA GLU A 169 -24.50 12.69 24.69
C GLU A 169 -25.48 11.99 23.75
N LYS A 170 -26.78 12.24 23.92
CA LYS A 170 -27.83 11.72 23.01
C LYS A 170 -27.61 12.16 21.56
N THR A 171 -27.27 13.44 21.36
CA THR A 171 -27.00 13.99 20.01
C THR A 171 -25.79 13.35 19.37
N ILE A 172 -24.70 13.29 20.12
CA ILE A 172 -23.43 12.73 19.64
C ILE A 172 -23.55 11.23 19.34
N GLN A 173 -24.24 10.47 20.21
CA GLN A 173 -24.46 9.04 19.99
C GLN A 173 -25.30 8.76 18.75
N GLU A 174 -26.34 9.58 18.48
CA GLU A 174 -27.18 9.43 17.30
C GLU A 174 -26.38 9.70 16.00
N LEU A 175 -25.54 10.76 15.98
CA LEU A 175 -24.65 11.04 14.84
C LEU A 175 -23.63 9.93 14.60
N LYS A 176 -23.01 9.42 15.65
CA LYS A 176 -22.06 8.29 15.56
C LYS A 176 -22.71 7.03 15.00
N LYS A 177 -23.93 6.73 15.44
CA LYS A 177 -24.70 5.59 14.94
C LYS A 177 -24.96 5.66 13.43
N GLN A 178 -25.12 6.87 12.90
CA GLN A 178 -25.30 7.10 11.46
C GLN A 178 -24.00 7.21 10.68
N GLN A 179 -22.85 7.16 11.33
CA GLN A 179 -21.52 7.28 10.70
C GLN A 179 -21.35 8.53 9.82
N LYS A 180 -22.07 9.60 10.14
CA LYS A 180 -21.96 10.88 9.41
C LYS A 180 -20.81 11.70 9.96
N PRO A 181 -20.07 12.43 9.09
CA PRO A 181 -19.04 13.36 9.54
C PRO A 181 -19.68 14.50 10.33
N PHE A 182 -19.19 14.79 11.52
CA PHE A 182 -19.67 15.87 12.35
C PHE A 182 -18.60 16.39 13.30
N ILE A 183 -18.80 17.64 13.73
CA ILE A 183 -18.00 18.27 14.78
C ILE A 183 -18.91 18.86 15.85
N VAL A 184 -18.34 19.17 17.01
CA VAL A 184 -19.02 19.82 18.10
C VAL A 184 -18.53 21.28 18.22
N LEU A 185 -19.45 22.23 18.24
CA LEU A 185 -19.20 23.64 18.53
C LEU A 185 -19.64 23.97 19.95
N VAL A 186 -18.70 24.38 20.78
CA VAL A 186 -18.97 24.89 22.12
C VAL A 186 -19.17 26.41 22.00
N ASN A 187 -20.43 26.83 21.99
CA ASN A 187 -20.80 28.23 21.92
C ASN A 187 -20.53 28.94 23.27
N SER A 188 -19.62 29.91 23.23
CA SER A 188 -19.18 30.67 24.40
C SER A 188 -19.15 32.17 24.12
N GLN A 189 -19.48 33.01 25.11
CA GLN A 189 -19.25 34.46 25.02
C GLN A 189 -17.74 34.78 24.88
N MET A 190 -16.91 33.95 25.46
CA MET A 190 -15.45 34.10 25.46
C MET A 190 -14.77 32.80 25.06
N PRO A 191 -14.74 32.46 23.76
CA PRO A 191 -14.31 31.14 23.26
C PRO A 191 -12.84 30.82 23.53
N TYR A 192 -12.04 31.80 23.86
CA TYR A 192 -10.60 31.62 24.15
C TYR A 192 -10.29 31.55 25.66
N LYS A 193 -11.30 31.60 26.53
CA LYS A 193 -11.09 31.43 27.97
C LYS A 193 -11.00 29.94 28.35
N ASP A 194 -10.22 29.67 29.41
CA ASP A 194 -9.96 28.34 29.92
C ASP A 194 -11.24 27.51 30.17
N ALA A 195 -12.31 28.12 30.63
CA ALA A 195 -13.57 27.44 30.85
C ALA A 195 -14.19 26.86 29.57
N ALA A 196 -14.19 27.62 28.48
CA ALA A 196 -14.68 27.15 27.19
C ALA A 196 -13.75 26.08 26.58
N LEU A 197 -12.43 26.30 26.63
CA LEU A 197 -11.44 25.35 26.16
C LEU A 197 -11.54 24.03 26.93
N LYS A 198 -11.63 24.09 28.26
CA LYS A 198 -11.77 22.89 29.08
C LYS A 198 -13.05 22.10 28.75
N THR A 199 -14.16 22.78 28.52
CA THR A 199 -15.42 22.15 28.09
C THR A 199 -15.22 21.43 26.73
N ALA A 200 -14.55 22.06 25.79
CA ALA A 200 -14.27 21.42 24.49
C ALA A 200 -13.34 20.20 24.64
N GLU A 201 -12.30 20.29 25.47
CA GLU A 201 -11.39 19.18 25.77
C GLU A 201 -12.11 18.00 26.43
N GLU A 202 -12.98 18.26 27.41
CA GLU A 202 -13.79 17.22 28.06
C GLU A 202 -14.67 16.48 27.06
N ILE A 203 -15.33 17.21 26.12
CA ILE A 203 -16.13 16.63 25.05
C ILE A 203 -15.25 15.80 24.11
N GLN A 204 -14.09 16.30 23.69
CA GLN A 204 -13.13 15.58 22.83
C GLN A 204 -12.67 14.29 23.49
N GLN A 205 -12.27 14.35 24.75
CA GLN A 205 -11.76 13.17 25.49
C GLN A 205 -12.86 12.14 25.73
N LYS A 206 -14.05 12.59 26.17
CA LYS A 206 -15.17 11.69 26.49
C LYS A 206 -15.73 10.99 25.27
N TYR A 207 -15.95 11.75 24.20
CA TYR A 207 -16.66 11.24 23.03
C TYR A 207 -15.76 10.91 21.85
N LYS A 208 -14.45 11.20 21.90
CA LYS A 208 -13.51 11.00 20.78
C LYS A 208 -14.00 11.66 19.49
N VAL A 209 -14.39 12.93 19.57
CA VAL A 209 -14.89 13.75 18.47
C VAL A 209 -14.18 15.10 18.46
N THR A 210 -14.10 15.75 17.32
CA THR A 210 -13.54 17.11 17.25
C THR A 210 -14.52 18.12 17.85
N ALA A 211 -14.05 18.92 18.82
CA ALA A 211 -14.80 20.02 19.41
C ALA A 211 -14.04 21.34 19.26
N LEU A 212 -14.75 22.41 18.90
CA LEU A 212 -14.20 23.75 18.73
C LEU A 212 -14.99 24.74 19.58
N THR A 213 -14.29 25.69 20.18
CA THR A 213 -14.90 26.81 20.86
C THR A 213 -15.16 27.94 19.88
N VAL A 214 -16.38 28.48 19.88
CA VAL A 214 -16.79 29.58 18.99
C VAL A 214 -17.75 30.54 19.71
N ASN A 215 -17.83 31.76 19.22
CA ASN A 215 -18.94 32.65 19.54
C ASN A 215 -19.89 32.72 18.33
N CYS A 216 -21.02 32.04 18.39
CA CYS A 216 -21.95 31.95 17.27
C CYS A 216 -22.52 33.32 16.83
N ASP A 217 -22.57 34.28 17.71
CA ASP A 217 -23.06 35.62 17.40
C ASP A 217 -22.00 36.51 16.72
N GLN A 218 -20.73 36.23 16.96
CA GLN A 218 -19.60 36.99 16.44
C GLN A 218 -18.76 36.19 15.41
N LEU A 219 -19.35 35.19 14.78
CA LEU A 219 -18.68 34.39 13.75
C LEU A 219 -18.16 35.24 12.59
N ARG A 220 -16.97 34.88 12.08
CA ARG A 220 -16.37 35.47 10.91
C ARG A 220 -16.27 34.42 9.81
N LYS A 221 -15.93 34.84 8.58
CA LYS A 221 -15.71 33.92 7.44
C LYS A 221 -14.59 32.92 7.71
N GLU A 222 -13.53 33.36 8.37
CA GLU A 222 -12.38 32.55 8.75
C GLU A 222 -12.76 31.44 9.76
N ASP A 223 -13.68 31.75 10.70
CA ASP A 223 -14.16 30.75 11.63
C ASP A 223 -14.98 29.66 10.91
N ILE A 224 -15.80 30.05 9.93
CA ILE A 224 -16.59 29.13 9.12
C ILE A 224 -15.64 28.25 8.29
N ALA A 225 -14.61 28.81 7.66
CA ALA A 225 -13.62 28.04 6.92
C ALA A 225 -12.92 27.02 7.82
N ARG A 226 -12.52 27.42 9.03
CA ARG A 226 -11.91 26.54 10.04
C ARG A 226 -12.87 25.42 10.49
N ILE A 227 -14.16 25.74 10.66
CA ILE A 227 -15.19 24.76 11.00
C ILE A 227 -15.30 23.71 9.89
N LEU A 228 -15.41 24.14 8.63
CA LEU A 228 -15.52 23.25 7.46
C LEU A 228 -14.26 22.42 7.26
N GLU A 229 -13.08 23.00 7.46
CA GLU A 229 -11.81 22.27 7.45
C GLU A 229 -11.82 21.13 8.48
N LYS A 230 -12.21 21.41 9.73
CA LYS A 230 -12.27 20.39 10.77
C LYS A 230 -13.31 19.30 10.46
N VAL A 231 -14.41 19.66 9.79
CA VAL A 231 -15.37 18.67 9.30
C VAL A 231 -14.74 17.72 8.27
N LEU A 232 -13.87 18.20 7.40
CA LEU A 232 -13.17 17.34 6.42
C LEU A 232 -12.36 16.23 7.10
N TYR A 233 -11.73 16.51 8.22
CA TYR A 233 -11.00 15.51 9.00
C TYR A 233 -11.91 14.44 9.63
N GLU A 234 -13.21 14.71 9.77
CA GLU A 234 -14.20 13.75 10.28
C GLU A 234 -14.79 12.84 9.19
N PHE A 235 -14.47 13.09 7.92
CA PHE A 235 -14.88 12.18 6.85
C PHE A 235 -14.16 10.84 6.96
N PRO A 236 -14.82 9.73 6.59
CA PRO A 236 -14.19 8.43 6.59
C PRO A 236 -13.05 8.36 5.57
N VAL A 237 -12.04 7.57 5.89
CA VAL A 237 -11.00 7.19 4.92
C VAL A 237 -11.65 6.28 3.88
N SER A 238 -11.53 6.64 2.60
CA SER A 238 -12.08 5.87 1.48
C SER A 238 -11.14 4.75 1.06
N GLN A 239 -9.83 5.04 1.05
CA GLN A 239 -8.81 4.10 0.61
C GLN A 239 -7.48 4.38 1.30
N ILE A 240 -6.78 3.34 1.71
CA ILE A 240 -5.39 3.43 2.15
C ILE A 240 -4.53 2.61 1.21
N GLN A 241 -3.56 3.26 0.57
CA GLN A 241 -2.61 2.65 -0.35
C GLN A 241 -1.26 2.50 0.35
N PHE A 242 -0.83 1.26 0.55
CA PHE A 242 0.49 0.95 1.08
C PHE A 242 1.42 0.57 -0.06
N PHE A 243 2.46 1.38 -0.27
CA PHE A 243 3.50 1.13 -1.26
C PHE A 243 4.65 0.37 -0.59
N ILE A 244 4.85 -0.86 -1.00
CA ILE A 244 5.98 -1.71 -0.59
C ILE A 244 6.95 -1.86 -1.75
N PRO A 245 8.25 -2.18 -1.51
CA PRO A 245 9.19 -2.46 -2.59
C PRO A 245 8.74 -3.64 -3.45
N ARG A 246 8.86 -3.52 -4.78
CA ARG A 246 8.37 -4.53 -5.73
C ARG A 246 8.93 -5.93 -5.50
N TRP A 247 10.17 -6.02 -5.04
CA TRP A 247 10.78 -7.32 -4.74
C TRP A 247 10.06 -8.07 -3.60
N VAL A 248 9.45 -7.35 -2.64
CA VAL A 248 8.62 -7.95 -1.57
C VAL A 248 7.34 -8.56 -2.15
N GLU A 249 6.81 -7.99 -3.22
CA GLU A 249 5.64 -8.54 -3.91
C GLU A 249 5.93 -9.91 -4.53
N MET A 250 7.18 -10.13 -4.99
CA MET A 250 7.62 -11.40 -5.58
C MET A 250 7.77 -12.53 -4.56
N LEU A 251 7.89 -12.20 -3.27
CA LEU A 251 8.00 -13.22 -2.21
C LEU A 251 6.71 -14.04 -2.10
N PRO A 252 6.80 -15.34 -1.80
CA PRO A 252 5.64 -16.17 -1.48
C PRO A 252 4.78 -15.56 -0.37
N LEU A 253 3.48 -15.85 -0.38
CA LEU A 253 2.57 -15.34 0.65
C LEU A 253 2.95 -15.81 2.06
N GLU A 254 3.54 -16.99 2.17
CA GLU A 254 3.99 -17.62 3.41
C GLU A 254 5.31 -17.05 3.94
N HIS A 255 6.00 -16.24 3.15
CA HIS A 255 7.27 -15.66 3.55
C HIS A 255 7.10 -14.76 4.78
N GLU A 256 7.91 -14.99 5.81
CA GLU A 256 7.81 -14.36 7.14
C GLU A 256 7.77 -12.82 7.06
N LEU A 257 8.68 -12.21 6.28
CA LEU A 257 8.71 -10.76 6.05
C LEU A 257 7.38 -10.24 5.53
N LYS A 258 6.82 -10.89 4.50
CA LYS A 258 5.55 -10.50 3.88
C LYS A 258 4.38 -10.64 4.84
N GLN A 259 4.32 -11.75 5.58
CA GLN A 259 3.30 -12.01 6.59
C GLN A 259 3.35 -10.96 7.71
N GLN A 260 4.53 -10.63 8.21
CA GLN A 260 4.68 -9.66 9.29
C GLN A 260 4.21 -8.25 8.87
N ILE A 261 4.57 -7.80 7.66
CA ILE A 261 4.11 -6.51 7.13
C ILE A 261 2.58 -6.51 6.98
N LEU A 262 2.00 -7.54 6.36
CA LEU A 262 0.57 -7.61 6.12
C LEU A 262 -0.24 -7.68 7.41
N SER A 263 0.24 -8.39 8.43
CA SER A 263 -0.44 -8.44 9.74
C SER A 263 -0.46 -7.08 10.41
N GLN A 264 0.66 -6.36 10.43
CA GLN A 264 0.73 -5.01 11.00
C GLN A 264 -0.16 -4.02 10.24
N ILE A 265 -0.18 -4.07 8.92
CA ILE A 265 -1.08 -3.24 8.10
C ILE A 265 -2.53 -3.50 8.50
N ARG A 266 -2.97 -4.76 8.59
CA ARG A 266 -4.34 -5.13 8.98
C ARG A 266 -4.72 -4.59 10.36
N ASP A 267 -3.80 -4.67 11.32
CA ASP A 267 -4.05 -4.18 12.67
C ASP A 267 -4.14 -2.66 12.74
N LYS A 268 -3.27 -1.96 12.02
CA LYS A 268 -3.31 -0.51 11.91
C LYS A 268 -4.59 0.00 11.23
N MET A 269 -5.02 -0.65 10.15
CA MET A 269 -6.26 -0.28 9.44
C MET A 269 -7.50 -0.29 10.33
N LYS A 270 -7.56 -1.15 11.34
CA LYS A 270 -8.70 -1.20 12.29
C LYS A 270 -8.90 0.11 13.05
N SER A 271 -7.84 0.86 13.29
CA SER A 271 -7.86 2.14 14.02
C SER A 271 -7.95 3.37 13.11
N MET A 272 -7.84 3.23 11.79
CA MET A 272 -7.81 4.32 10.81
C MET A 272 -9.16 4.43 10.10
N GLN A 273 -10.17 4.91 10.80
CA GLN A 273 -11.53 5.02 10.25
C GLN A 273 -11.81 6.40 9.61
N HIS A 274 -11.26 7.45 10.18
CA HIS A 274 -11.47 8.84 9.72
C HIS A 274 -10.11 9.47 9.36
N ILE A 275 -10.15 10.52 8.57
CA ILE A 275 -8.92 11.22 8.16
C ILE A 275 -8.15 11.76 9.37
N ARG A 276 -8.84 12.21 10.42
CA ARG A 276 -8.20 12.66 11.68
C ARG A 276 -7.36 11.57 12.37
N ASP A 277 -7.68 10.29 12.14
CA ASP A 277 -6.96 9.17 12.75
C ASP A 277 -5.62 8.92 12.05
N ILE A 278 -5.43 9.54 10.86
CA ILE A 278 -4.23 9.41 10.05
C ILE A 278 -3.18 10.41 10.52
N THR A 279 -2.21 9.91 11.22
CA THR A 279 -1.06 10.66 11.71
C THR A 279 0.24 9.93 11.33
N LYS A 280 1.37 10.58 11.42
CA LYS A 280 2.67 9.93 11.22
C LYS A 280 2.86 8.72 12.14
N GLU A 281 2.35 8.79 13.37
CA GLU A 281 2.45 7.69 14.35
C GLU A 281 1.45 6.55 14.04
N SER A 282 0.25 6.86 13.57
CA SER A 282 -0.73 5.82 13.25
C SER A 282 -0.28 4.90 12.11
N VAL A 283 0.41 5.46 11.10
CA VAL A 283 0.92 4.70 9.95
C VAL A 283 2.26 4.03 10.20
N LYS A 284 2.90 4.30 11.36
CA LYS A 284 4.22 3.77 11.67
C LYS A 284 4.17 2.26 11.89
N LEU A 285 4.88 1.53 11.04
CA LEU A 285 5.16 0.11 11.20
C LEU A 285 6.50 -0.09 11.91
N SER A 286 6.64 -1.18 12.63
CA SER A 286 7.85 -1.52 13.35
C SER A 286 8.19 -2.99 13.15
N GLY A 287 9.43 -3.38 13.43
CA GLY A 287 9.86 -4.77 13.33
C GLY A 287 11.24 -4.92 12.72
N PRO A 288 11.77 -6.14 12.69
CA PRO A 288 13.13 -6.38 12.23
C PRO A 288 13.35 -5.99 10.77
N TYR A 289 12.35 -6.17 9.92
CA TYR A 289 12.44 -5.95 8.47
C TYR A 289 12.21 -4.51 8.05
N VAL A 290 11.41 -3.75 8.81
CA VAL A 290 10.99 -2.39 8.42
C VAL A 290 12.05 -1.38 8.82
N GLN A 291 12.48 -0.55 7.89
CA GLN A 291 13.32 0.61 8.15
C GLN A 291 12.46 1.76 8.68
N ASP A 292 11.43 2.12 7.94
CA ASP A 292 10.42 3.10 8.35
C ASP A 292 9.15 2.98 7.48
N SER A 293 8.15 3.77 7.85
CA SER A 293 6.93 3.97 7.06
C SER A 293 6.59 5.46 7.04
N LEU A 294 6.40 5.99 5.86
CA LEU A 294 6.20 7.41 5.60
C LEU A 294 4.78 7.66 5.13
N LEU A 295 4.10 8.58 5.78
CA LEU A 295 2.86 9.17 5.28
C LEU A 295 3.23 10.12 4.14
N GLU A 296 2.91 9.76 2.90
CA GLU A 296 3.26 10.57 1.72
C GLU A 296 2.20 11.61 1.39
N ASP A 297 0.94 11.22 1.48
CA ASP A 297 -0.17 12.06 1.05
C ASP A 297 -1.47 11.71 1.78
N VAL A 298 -2.28 12.73 2.05
CA VAL A 298 -3.63 12.60 2.59
C VAL A 298 -4.56 13.45 1.74
N GLY A 299 -5.28 12.81 0.84
CA GLY A 299 -6.27 13.45 -0.01
C GLY A 299 -7.55 13.77 0.76
N LEU A 300 -7.74 15.03 1.15
CA LEU A 300 -8.96 15.45 1.82
C LEU A 300 -10.19 15.38 0.92
N SER A 301 -10.02 15.61 -0.38
CA SER A 301 -11.08 15.61 -1.39
C SER A 301 -11.66 14.24 -1.70
N ASP A 302 -10.86 13.20 -1.67
CA ASP A 302 -11.24 11.84 -2.06
C ASP A 302 -11.13 10.82 -0.91
N GLY A 303 -10.44 11.18 0.16
CA GLY A 303 -10.18 10.31 1.31
C GLY A 303 -9.14 9.24 1.08
N THR A 304 -8.28 9.43 0.09
CA THR A 304 -7.18 8.52 -0.19
C THR A 304 -5.96 8.86 0.66
N VAL A 305 -5.37 7.86 1.28
CA VAL A 305 -4.15 7.99 2.08
C VAL A 305 -3.05 7.16 1.42
N LYS A 306 -1.86 7.74 1.24
CA LYS A 306 -0.70 7.06 0.66
C LYS A 306 0.39 6.90 1.71
N VAL A 307 0.78 5.66 1.94
CA VAL A 307 1.82 5.29 2.90
C VAL A 307 2.91 4.50 2.19
N ARG A 308 4.14 4.94 2.27
CA ARG A 308 5.31 4.21 1.74
C ARG A 308 6.01 3.47 2.86
N ILE A 309 6.22 2.18 2.66
CA ILE A 309 6.96 1.31 3.59
C ILE A 309 8.35 1.09 3.00
N ARG A 310 9.39 1.43 3.76
CA ARG A 310 10.77 1.13 3.42
C ARG A 310 11.25 -0.07 4.22
N ILE A 311 11.81 -1.02 3.51
CA ILE A 311 12.40 -2.23 4.08
C ILE A 311 13.90 -1.99 4.21
N LYS A 312 14.53 -2.52 5.23
CA LYS A 312 15.97 -2.45 5.38
C LYS A 312 16.67 -3.15 4.22
N GLU A 313 17.68 -2.51 3.70
CA GLU A 313 18.37 -2.91 2.47
C GLU A 313 19.04 -4.28 2.57
N GLU A 314 19.51 -4.64 3.76
CA GLU A 314 20.10 -5.95 4.06
C GLU A 314 19.20 -7.15 3.65
N TYR A 315 17.87 -6.99 3.75
CA TYR A 315 16.93 -8.05 3.39
C TYR A 315 16.73 -8.19 1.88
N TYR A 316 16.96 -7.12 1.13
CA TYR A 316 16.99 -7.18 -0.33
C TYR A 316 18.13 -8.05 -0.83
N TYR A 317 19.34 -7.79 -0.35
CA TYR A 317 20.53 -8.58 -0.75
C TYR A 317 20.45 -10.01 -0.23
N ARG A 318 19.96 -10.23 0.98
CA ARG A 318 19.72 -11.58 1.50
C ARG A 318 18.75 -12.38 0.63
N MET A 319 17.67 -11.74 0.17
CA MET A 319 16.73 -12.38 -0.76
C MET A 319 17.39 -12.71 -2.10
N LEU A 320 18.18 -11.79 -2.67
CA LEU A 320 18.93 -12.03 -3.89
C LEU A 320 19.90 -13.20 -3.73
N SER A 321 20.62 -13.25 -2.60
CA SER A 321 21.55 -14.35 -2.29
C SER A 321 20.82 -15.70 -2.21
N GLN A 322 19.67 -15.76 -1.56
CA GLN A 322 18.86 -16.98 -1.48
C GLN A 322 18.31 -17.44 -2.83
N MET A 323 17.91 -16.51 -3.70
CA MET A 323 17.36 -16.85 -5.01
C MET A 323 18.44 -17.25 -6.03
N SER A 324 19.59 -16.59 -5.98
CA SER A 324 20.70 -16.83 -6.93
C SER A 324 21.66 -17.94 -6.50
N GLY A 325 21.71 -18.24 -5.18
CA GLY A 325 22.75 -19.10 -4.61
C GLY A 325 24.12 -18.44 -4.54
N ILE A 326 24.22 -17.13 -4.78
CA ILE A 326 25.45 -16.34 -4.74
C ILE A 326 25.34 -15.35 -3.59
N GLU A 327 26.31 -15.31 -2.70
CA GLU A 327 26.34 -14.37 -1.58
C GLU A 327 26.49 -12.94 -2.09
N MET A 328 25.57 -12.06 -1.66
CA MET A 328 25.54 -10.63 -1.97
C MET A 328 25.07 -9.86 -0.74
N GLU A 329 25.82 -8.84 -0.33
CA GLU A 329 25.51 -8.02 0.85
C GLU A 329 25.37 -6.52 0.52
N SER A 330 25.77 -6.13 -0.71
CA SER A 330 25.83 -4.73 -1.11
C SER A 330 25.55 -4.54 -2.61
N GLU A 331 25.26 -3.30 -2.99
CA GLU A 331 25.11 -2.90 -4.39
C GLU A 331 26.39 -3.16 -5.20
N TYR A 332 27.54 -2.96 -4.58
CA TYR A 332 28.82 -3.22 -5.22
C TYR A 332 28.96 -4.71 -5.61
N GLU A 333 28.66 -5.62 -4.70
CA GLU A 333 28.74 -7.06 -4.96
C GLU A 333 27.71 -7.51 -6.01
N LEU A 334 26.50 -6.94 -5.97
CA LEU A 334 25.51 -7.18 -7.01
C LEU A 334 26.02 -6.77 -8.39
N ILE A 335 26.60 -5.58 -8.53
CA ILE A 335 27.16 -5.09 -9.80
C ILE A 335 28.33 -5.97 -10.25
N HIS A 336 29.23 -6.32 -9.32
CA HIS A 336 30.37 -7.17 -9.61
C HIS A 336 29.92 -8.56 -10.09
N THR A 337 29.00 -9.20 -9.38
CA THR A 337 28.42 -10.49 -9.77
C THR A 337 27.76 -10.43 -11.14
N MET A 338 27.02 -9.36 -11.43
CA MET A 338 26.41 -9.16 -12.75
C MET A 338 27.47 -9.05 -13.86
N GLN A 339 28.59 -8.35 -13.62
CA GLN A 339 29.68 -8.25 -14.58
C GLN A 339 30.33 -9.61 -14.83
N GLU A 340 30.60 -10.38 -13.77
CA GLU A 340 31.15 -11.75 -13.90
C GLU A 340 30.20 -12.67 -14.69
N LEU A 341 28.88 -12.62 -14.37
CA LEU A 341 27.87 -13.41 -15.08
C LEU A 341 27.78 -13.03 -16.57
N VAL A 342 27.89 -11.75 -16.90
CA VAL A 342 27.94 -11.31 -18.31
C VAL A 342 29.12 -11.87 -19.01
N HIS A 343 30.32 -11.80 -18.41
CA HIS A 343 31.54 -12.36 -18.98
C HIS A 343 31.45 -13.90 -19.16
N MET A 344 30.98 -14.60 -18.12
CA MET A 344 30.71 -16.04 -18.21
C MET A 344 29.73 -16.39 -19.32
N LYS A 345 28.66 -15.60 -19.48
CA LYS A 345 27.65 -15.78 -20.52
C LYS A 345 28.25 -15.59 -21.92
N GLU A 346 29.11 -14.59 -22.12
CA GLU A 346 29.79 -14.35 -23.39
C GLU A 346 30.67 -15.53 -23.78
N GLU A 347 31.43 -16.05 -22.83
CA GLU A 347 32.28 -17.26 -23.06
C GLU A 347 31.42 -18.50 -23.31
N TYR A 348 30.33 -18.68 -22.53
CA TYR A 348 29.44 -19.83 -22.71
C TYR A 348 28.75 -19.83 -24.08
N VAL A 349 28.29 -18.67 -24.55
CA VAL A 349 27.64 -18.55 -25.89
C VAL A 349 28.56 -19.00 -27.00
N LYS A 350 29.88 -18.74 -26.91
CA LYS A 350 30.86 -19.18 -27.90
C LYS A 350 30.93 -20.72 -28.02
N VAL A 351 30.75 -21.43 -26.92
CA VAL A 351 30.89 -22.88 -26.85
C VAL A 351 29.56 -23.64 -26.82
N GLN A 352 28.45 -22.97 -26.62
CA GLN A 352 27.14 -23.59 -26.39
C GLN A 352 26.72 -24.56 -27.49
N ALA A 353 26.81 -24.15 -28.75
CA ALA A 353 26.41 -24.98 -29.90
C ALA A 353 27.29 -26.24 -30.02
N ALA A 354 28.60 -26.11 -29.77
CA ALA A 354 29.52 -27.25 -29.78
C ALA A 354 29.21 -28.22 -28.62
N LEU A 355 28.91 -27.70 -27.44
CA LEU A 355 28.56 -28.50 -26.27
C LEU A 355 27.22 -29.26 -26.47
N GLU A 356 26.22 -28.65 -27.07
CA GLU A 356 24.96 -29.28 -27.42
C GLU A 356 25.16 -30.40 -28.46
N ALA A 357 25.99 -30.14 -29.48
CA ALA A 357 26.37 -31.15 -30.48
C ALA A 357 27.10 -32.37 -29.85
N VAL A 358 28.04 -32.11 -28.93
CA VAL A 358 28.72 -33.18 -28.18
C VAL A 358 27.75 -34.03 -27.38
N ARG A 359 26.78 -33.40 -26.71
CA ARG A 359 25.78 -34.12 -25.91
C ARG A 359 24.89 -35.01 -26.81
N GLY A 360 24.51 -34.50 -27.99
CA GLY A 360 23.63 -35.19 -28.91
C GLY A 360 24.30 -36.26 -29.78
N THR A 361 25.43 -35.91 -30.42
CA THR A 361 26.10 -36.73 -31.40
C THR A 361 27.47 -37.30 -30.97
N GLY A 362 27.97 -36.84 -29.84
CA GLY A 362 29.30 -37.22 -29.34
C GLY A 362 30.45 -36.36 -29.87
N TYR A 363 30.19 -35.40 -30.77
CA TYR A 363 31.21 -34.53 -31.36
C TYR A 363 30.67 -33.12 -31.60
N GLY A 364 31.43 -32.08 -31.25
CA GLY A 364 31.12 -30.70 -31.45
C GLY A 364 32.34 -29.86 -31.79
N VAL A 365 32.14 -28.76 -32.52
CA VAL A 365 33.21 -27.86 -32.95
C VAL A 365 32.84 -26.44 -32.63
N VAL A 366 33.74 -25.73 -31.95
CA VAL A 366 33.68 -24.27 -31.80
C VAL A 366 34.42 -23.66 -32.99
N VAL A 367 33.69 -22.92 -33.80
CA VAL A 367 34.26 -22.19 -34.95
C VAL A 367 34.92 -20.91 -34.47
N PRO A 368 36.07 -20.52 -35.03
CA PRO A 368 36.73 -19.27 -34.67
C PRO A 368 35.93 -18.05 -35.03
N ASN A 369 36.06 -17.00 -34.24
CA ASN A 369 35.54 -15.68 -34.57
C ASN A 369 36.41 -14.99 -35.64
N LEU A 370 35.91 -13.94 -36.30
CA LEU A 370 36.62 -13.21 -37.33
C LEU A 370 37.94 -12.58 -36.85
N ASP A 371 38.03 -12.20 -35.61
CA ASP A 371 39.21 -11.64 -34.96
C ASP A 371 40.29 -12.66 -34.65
N GLU A 372 39.97 -13.96 -34.65
CA GLU A 372 40.89 -15.05 -34.47
C GLU A 372 41.44 -15.58 -35.80
N ILE A 373 41.00 -15.06 -36.95
CA ILE A 373 41.40 -15.49 -38.29
C ILE A 373 42.57 -14.65 -38.79
N GLU A 374 43.72 -15.26 -38.92
CA GLU A 374 44.88 -14.66 -39.56
C GLU A 374 44.80 -14.84 -41.08
N ILE A 375 44.87 -13.75 -41.83
CA ILE A 375 44.88 -13.77 -43.29
C ILE A 375 46.31 -13.49 -43.81
N ALA A 376 46.87 -14.41 -44.55
CA ALA A 376 48.15 -14.21 -45.20
C ALA A 376 48.03 -13.27 -46.41
N GLN A 377 49.13 -12.68 -46.82
CA GLN A 377 49.14 -11.82 -48.02
C GLN A 377 48.63 -12.58 -49.26
N PRO A 378 47.73 -11.98 -50.03
CA PRO A 378 47.25 -12.60 -51.26
C PRO A 378 48.36 -12.87 -52.30
N GLU A 379 48.41 -14.07 -52.85
CA GLU A 379 49.35 -14.49 -53.85
C GLU A 379 48.69 -14.62 -55.22
N VAL A 380 49.32 -14.13 -56.29
CA VAL A 380 48.83 -14.37 -57.65
C VAL A 380 49.12 -15.79 -58.07
N ILE A 381 48.14 -16.54 -58.51
CA ILE A 381 48.27 -17.91 -59.00
C ILE A 381 47.91 -17.97 -60.50
N ARG A 382 48.56 -18.87 -61.25
CA ARG A 382 48.20 -19.13 -62.62
C ARG A 382 47.66 -20.55 -62.75
N GLN A 383 46.47 -20.65 -63.38
CA GLN A 383 45.85 -21.95 -63.65
C GLN A 383 45.54 -22.05 -65.16
N GLY A 384 46.36 -22.71 -65.88
CA GLY A 384 46.31 -22.72 -67.34
C GLY A 384 46.56 -21.33 -67.97
N ASN A 385 45.60 -20.78 -68.73
CA ASN A 385 45.67 -19.43 -69.32
C ASN A 385 45.02 -18.36 -68.49
N LYS A 386 44.57 -18.67 -67.27
CA LYS A 386 43.88 -17.70 -66.37
C LYS A 386 44.75 -17.41 -65.14
N TYR A 387 44.62 -16.15 -64.66
CA TYR A 387 45.27 -15.75 -63.41
C TYR A 387 44.15 -15.60 -62.35
N GLY A 388 44.42 -15.96 -61.11
CA GLY A 388 43.60 -15.85 -59.95
C GLY A 388 44.38 -15.30 -58.76
N VAL A 389 43.68 -15.00 -57.68
CA VAL A 389 44.28 -14.60 -56.42
C VAL A 389 44.01 -15.70 -55.41
N LYS A 390 45.09 -16.17 -54.77
CA LYS A 390 44.99 -17.15 -53.66
C LYS A 390 45.11 -16.40 -52.34
N ILE A 391 44.14 -16.58 -51.50
CA ILE A 391 44.12 -16.07 -50.14
C ILE A 391 44.22 -17.29 -49.21
N LYS A 392 45.19 -17.27 -48.31
CA LYS A 392 45.33 -18.28 -47.26
C LYS A 392 44.91 -17.68 -45.95
N SER A 393 44.12 -18.41 -45.18
CA SER A 393 43.77 -18.04 -43.81
C SER A 393 44.19 -19.16 -42.85
N LYS A 394 44.51 -18.80 -41.63
CA LYS A 394 44.78 -19.70 -40.51
C LYS A 394 43.93 -19.26 -39.33
N SER A 395 43.24 -20.20 -38.74
CA SER A 395 42.38 -19.94 -37.61
C SER A 395 42.35 -21.13 -36.62
N PRO A 396 42.30 -20.93 -35.33
CA PRO A 396 42.13 -22.01 -34.36
C PRO A 396 40.69 -22.54 -34.40
N SER A 397 40.49 -23.80 -34.12
CA SER A 397 39.18 -24.40 -33.85
C SER A 397 39.26 -25.28 -32.60
N ILE A 398 38.19 -25.32 -31.79
CA ILE A 398 38.15 -26.20 -30.62
C ILE A 398 37.23 -27.37 -30.93
N HIS A 399 37.77 -28.59 -30.78
CA HIS A 399 37.04 -29.82 -31.01
C HIS A 399 36.73 -30.49 -29.67
N MET A 400 35.48 -30.77 -29.41
CA MET A 400 34.97 -31.44 -28.22
C MET A 400 34.52 -32.86 -28.60
N ILE A 401 34.95 -33.86 -27.85
CA ILE A 401 34.66 -35.28 -28.11
C ILE A 401 34.14 -35.92 -26.83
N LYS A 402 33.01 -36.62 -26.90
CA LYS A 402 32.48 -37.43 -25.82
C LYS A 402 33.07 -38.84 -25.89
N ALA A 403 33.82 -39.21 -24.88
CA ALA A 403 34.37 -40.55 -24.73
C ALA A 403 33.81 -41.23 -23.47
N ASN A 404 33.56 -42.52 -23.56
CA ASN A 404 33.13 -43.31 -22.39
C ASN A 404 34.40 -43.81 -21.66
N ILE A 405 34.44 -43.61 -20.36
CA ILE A 405 35.50 -44.09 -19.49
C ILE A 405 34.97 -45.29 -18.71
N GLU A 406 35.58 -46.42 -18.87
CA GLU A 406 35.28 -47.62 -18.10
C GLU A 406 36.26 -47.72 -16.94
N THR A 407 35.79 -47.84 -15.71
CA THR A 407 36.63 -48.05 -14.52
C THR A 407 36.23 -49.34 -13.84
N GLU A 408 37.21 -50.09 -13.44
CA GLU A 408 37.06 -51.28 -12.64
C GLU A 408 37.62 -51.03 -11.23
N ILE A 409 36.81 -51.31 -10.22
CA ILE A 409 37.22 -51.16 -8.82
C ILE A 409 37.25 -52.56 -8.22
N ALA A 410 38.38 -53.03 -7.81
CA ALA A 410 38.56 -54.33 -7.19
C ALA A 410 39.15 -54.17 -5.77
N PRO A 411 38.32 -53.89 -4.75
CA PRO A 411 38.81 -53.86 -3.37
C PRO A 411 39.26 -55.26 -2.95
N ILE A 412 40.54 -55.40 -2.62
CA ILE A 412 41.13 -56.70 -2.26
C ILE A 412 40.87 -56.98 -0.79
N VAL A 413 40.27 -58.15 -0.51
CA VAL A 413 40.05 -58.71 0.83
C VAL A 413 40.87 -59.97 1.03
N GLY A 414 41.07 -60.40 2.26
CA GLY A 414 42.02 -61.47 2.54
C GLY A 414 41.57 -62.89 2.20
N THR A 415 40.26 -63.21 2.22
CA THR A 415 39.71 -64.53 1.97
C THR A 415 38.48 -64.49 1.05
N GLU A 416 38.19 -65.62 0.39
CA GLU A 416 36.98 -65.78 -0.45
C GLU A 416 35.71 -65.53 0.34
N GLN A 417 35.64 -65.96 1.61
CA GLN A 417 34.50 -65.73 2.46
C GLN A 417 34.27 -64.24 2.73
N GLN A 418 35.34 -63.50 3.04
CA GLN A 418 35.27 -62.05 3.25
C GLN A 418 34.82 -61.32 1.96
N ALA A 419 35.19 -61.80 0.77
CA ALA A 419 34.69 -61.24 -0.46
C ALA A 419 33.17 -61.47 -0.65
N LYS A 420 32.68 -62.66 -0.29
CA LYS A 420 31.25 -62.99 -0.34
C LYS A 420 30.45 -62.14 0.69
N ASP A 421 31.00 -62.00 1.88
CA ASP A 421 30.38 -61.14 2.94
C ASP A 421 30.31 -59.66 2.51
N LEU A 422 31.33 -59.17 1.81
CA LEU A 422 31.32 -57.79 1.28
C LEU A 422 30.25 -57.62 0.17
N ILE A 423 30.12 -58.61 -0.75
CA ILE A 423 29.05 -58.55 -1.77
C ILE A 423 27.66 -58.54 -1.09
N GLN A 424 27.48 -59.43 -0.10
CA GLN A 424 26.21 -59.48 0.65
C GLN A 424 25.96 -58.18 1.37
N TYR A 425 26.94 -57.53 1.96
CA TYR A 425 26.81 -56.22 2.62
C TYR A 425 26.36 -55.12 1.65
N ILE A 426 26.90 -55.09 0.43
CA ILE A 426 26.50 -54.17 -0.63
C ILE A 426 25.06 -54.41 -1.08
N ASP A 427 24.69 -55.69 -1.28
CA ASP A 427 23.35 -56.08 -1.71
C ASP A 427 22.28 -55.78 -0.60
N GLU A 428 22.60 -56.04 0.66
CA GLU A 428 21.70 -55.75 1.78
C GLU A 428 21.49 -54.24 1.96
N GLY A 429 22.48 -53.38 1.78
CA GLY A 429 22.36 -51.94 1.76
C GLY A 429 21.39 -51.47 0.68
N SER A 430 21.54 -52.01 -0.53
CA SER A 430 20.70 -51.73 -1.68
C SER A 430 19.23 -52.14 -1.43
N GLN A 431 18.96 -53.28 -0.75
CA GLN A 431 17.62 -53.74 -0.39
C GLN A 431 16.95 -52.88 0.69
N ARG A 432 17.73 -52.23 1.54
CA ARG A 432 17.22 -51.26 2.55
C ARG A 432 16.90 -49.88 1.97
N GLY A 433 17.11 -49.67 0.66
CA GLY A 433 16.88 -48.40 -0.02
C GLY A 433 18.03 -47.41 0.15
N GLU A 434 19.17 -47.85 0.63
CA GLU A 434 20.40 -47.03 0.65
C GLU A 434 20.98 -46.98 -0.77
N SER A 435 21.51 -45.82 -1.17
CA SER A 435 22.16 -45.67 -2.48
C SER A 435 23.45 -46.48 -2.48
N ILE A 436 23.65 -47.38 -3.47
CA ILE A 436 24.86 -48.14 -3.63
C ILE A 436 26.12 -47.26 -3.64
N TRP A 437 25.98 -46.01 -4.08
CA TRP A 437 27.05 -45.02 -4.14
C TRP A 437 27.54 -44.58 -2.75
N GLU A 438 26.66 -44.59 -1.75
CA GLU A 438 26.96 -44.18 -0.37
C GLU A 438 27.56 -45.31 0.47
N THR A 439 27.48 -46.57 -0.02
CA THR A 439 28.03 -47.74 0.68
C THR A 439 29.53 -47.56 0.91
N ASN A 440 29.93 -47.63 2.19
CA ASN A 440 31.32 -47.45 2.59
C ASN A 440 32.09 -48.78 2.56
N ILE A 441 33.19 -48.81 1.84
CA ILE A 441 34.13 -49.95 1.75
C ILE A 441 35.49 -49.45 2.17
N PHE A 442 36.03 -49.98 3.29
CA PHE A 442 37.35 -49.64 3.83
C PHE A 442 37.56 -48.12 4.06
N GLY A 443 36.52 -47.39 4.48
CA GLY A 443 36.63 -45.97 4.80
C GLY A 443 36.41 -45.02 3.63
N LYS A 444 36.09 -45.52 2.44
CA LYS A 444 35.69 -44.73 1.25
C LYS A 444 34.35 -45.20 0.73
N SER A 445 33.52 -44.30 0.28
CA SER A 445 32.28 -44.66 -0.42
C SER A 445 32.59 -45.24 -1.82
N ILE A 446 31.71 -46.07 -2.37
CA ILE A 446 31.82 -46.56 -3.75
C ILE A 446 31.91 -45.39 -4.72
N GLU A 447 31.13 -44.32 -4.48
CA GLU A 447 31.23 -43.09 -5.28
C GLU A 447 32.64 -42.51 -5.30
N GLN A 448 33.27 -42.36 -4.13
CA GLN A 448 34.65 -41.85 -4.04
C GLN A 448 35.65 -42.73 -4.78
N MET A 449 35.53 -44.06 -4.64
CA MET A 449 36.44 -44.99 -5.33
C MET A 449 36.26 -44.93 -6.85
N VAL A 450 35.02 -44.84 -7.36
CA VAL A 450 34.73 -44.67 -8.80
C VAL A 450 35.32 -43.36 -9.31
N GLN A 451 35.08 -42.26 -8.59
CA GLN A 451 35.61 -40.94 -8.95
C GLN A 451 37.16 -40.93 -8.98
N ASP A 452 37.80 -41.54 -7.98
CA ASP A 452 39.27 -41.67 -7.94
C ASP A 452 39.77 -42.48 -9.13
N GLY A 453 39.09 -43.58 -9.48
CA GLY A 453 39.42 -44.41 -10.64
C GLY A 453 39.29 -43.67 -11.97
N ILE A 454 38.22 -42.92 -12.16
CA ILE A 454 38.03 -42.06 -13.34
C ILE A 454 39.12 -41.00 -13.43
N ARG A 455 39.38 -40.29 -12.33
CA ARG A 455 40.42 -39.24 -12.27
C ARG A 455 41.81 -39.82 -12.61
N SER A 456 42.14 -41.02 -12.09
CA SER A 456 43.38 -41.68 -12.35
C SER A 456 43.54 -42.03 -13.84
N LYS A 457 42.48 -42.52 -14.49
CA LYS A 457 42.50 -42.82 -15.94
C LYS A 457 42.66 -41.59 -16.80
N ILE A 458 41.95 -40.49 -16.45
CA ILE A 458 42.11 -39.22 -17.17
C ILE A 458 43.53 -38.66 -16.98
N ALA A 459 44.08 -38.70 -15.78
CA ALA A 459 45.43 -38.22 -15.47
C ALA A 459 46.53 -39.08 -16.11
N ALA A 460 46.22 -40.33 -16.46
CA ALA A 460 47.16 -41.23 -17.15
C ALA A 460 47.37 -40.87 -18.65
N ILE A 461 46.54 -39.97 -19.22
CA ILE A 461 46.75 -39.44 -20.56
C ILE A 461 47.96 -38.49 -20.52
N SER A 462 49.10 -38.95 -20.98
CA SER A 462 50.36 -38.18 -20.98
C SER A 462 50.24 -36.92 -21.86
N GLU A 463 51.02 -35.87 -21.56
CA GLU A 463 51.16 -34.71 -22.44
C GLU A 463 51.52 -35.08 -23.87
N GLU A 464 52.38 -36.07 -24.04
CA GLU A 464 52.76 -36.60 -25.38
C GLU A 464 51.54 -37.15 -26.12
N SER A 465 50.68 -37.91 -25.45
CA SER A 465 49.41 -38.41 -26.02
C SER A 465 48.44 -37.30 -26.39
N GLN A 466 48.39 -36.28 -25.60
CA GLN A 466 47.50 -35.08 -25.86
C GLN A 466 47.98 -34.34 -27.12
N VAL A 467 49.27 -34.08 -27.24
CA VAL A 467 49.92 -33.49 -28.46
C VAL A 467 49.65 -34.31 -29.69
N LYS A 468 49.84 -35.64 -29.61
CA LYS A 468 49.56 -36.55 -30.74
C LYS A 468 48.12 -36.55 -31.19
N LEU A 469 47.17 -36.45 -30.24
CA LEU A 469 45.74 -36.30 -30.54
C LEU A 469 45.43 -34.97 -31.23
N GLN A 470 46.03 -33.86 -30.74
CA GLN A 470 45.89 -32.53 -31.33
C GLN A 470 46.44 -32.50 -32.76
N ASP A 471 47.65 -33.00 -33.00
CA ASP A 471 48.27 -33.07 -34.33
C ASP A 471 47.46 -33.92 -35.31
N THR A 472 46.92 -35.04 -34.81
CA THR A 472 46.04 -35.89 -35.63
C THR A 472 44.77 -35.19 -36.03
N MET A 473 44.09 -34.51 -35.10
CA MET A 473 42.90 -33.73 -35.39
C MET A 473 43.19 -32.60 -36.39
N GLN A 474 44.30 -31.88 -36.23
CA GLN A 474 44.75 -30.84 -37.14
C GLN A 474 44.96 -31.37 -38.57
N LYS A 475 45.54 -32.56 -38.71
CA LYS A 475 45.74 -33.26 -40.02
C LYS A 475 44.36 -33.64 -40.61
N ILE A 476 43.45 -34.22 -39.80
CA ILE A 476 42.13 -34.63 -40.27
C ILE A 476 41.35 -33.43 -40.82
N VAL A 477 41.37 -32.29 -40.10
CA VAL A 477 40.62 -31.06 -40.46
C VAL A 477 41.22 -30.42 -41.73
N ASN A 478 42.58 -30.46 -41.92
CA ASN A 478 43.23 -29.76 -43.02
C ASN A 478 43.42 -30.66 -44.28
N ASP A 479 43.40 -31.98 -44.15
CA ASP A 479 43.53 -32.91 -45.27
C ASP A 479 42.17 -33.24 -45.90
N SER A 480 41.83 -32.52 -46.96
CA SER A 480 40.54 -32.61 -47.66
C SER A 480 40.33 -33.90 -48.45
N LYS A 481 41.15 -34.91 -48.34
CA LYS A 481 41.14 -36.09 -49.21
C LYS A 481 40.59 -37.40 -48.62
N GLY A 482 39.86 -37.33 -47.53
CA GLY A 482 39.06 -38.48 -47.02
C GLY A 482 39.86 -39.78 -46.91
N GLY A 483 41.05 -39.75 -46.33
CA GLY A 483 41.90 -40.91 -46.13
C GLY A 483 41.69 -41.58 -44.78
N LEU A 484 42.06 -42.87 -44.69
CA LEU A 484 42.08 -43.60 -43.43
C LEU A 484 43.13 -42.96 -42.51
N VAL A 485 42.68 -42.43 -41.34
CA VAL A 485 43.61 -41.89 -40.34
C VAL A 485 43.86 -42.96 -39.30
N CYS A 486 45.12 -43.38 -39.15
CA CYS A 486 45.56 -44.30 -38.11
C CYS A 486 46.19 -43.46 -36.98
N ILE A 487 45.65 -43.53 -35.78
CA ILE A 487 46.19 -42.86 -34.59
C ILE A 487 46.92 -43.92 -33.78
N ILE A 488 48.27 -43.80 -33.69
CA ILE A 488 49.10 -44.62 -32.82
C ILE A 488 49.42 -43.70 -31.60
N ILE A 489 48.86 -44.02 -30.47
CA ILE A 489 49.02 -43.26 -29.20
C ILE A 489 50.17 -43.89 -28.42
#